data_a35745be50cb01ac8b14dc09aacceac6
#
_entry.id   a35745be50cb01ac8b14dc09aacceac6
#
_cell.length_a   1.000
_cell.length_b   1.000
_cell.length_c   1.000
_cell.angle_alpha   90.00
_cell.angle_beta   90.00
_cell.angle_gamma   90.00
#
_symmetry.space_group_name_H-M   'P 1'
#
loop_
_entity.id
_entity.type
_entity.pdbx_description
1 polymer ?
#
loop_
_entity_poly.entity_id
_entity_poly.type
_entity_poly.pdbx_seq_one_letter_code
_entity_poly.pdbx_strand_id
1 'polypeptide(L)'
;MCIRDRCGDCLLTPKPLDACVAAVGYEYPWSRLLVEFKFHARPGWAGSFATLLRSTPWVEPALERADLVLPMPLSVQRLRQRGFNQALELARHLAPAKLRADVLLRIRDTPAQTTLGRAQRLRNVRHAFAVEPRFAPQLVGARVVLVDDVMTSGASLFSASSVLMEAGAGHITGMVMARADQPAAQAGVPAQ
;
A
#
# COMPACT_ATOMS: atom_id res chain seq x y z
N MET A 1 -2.42 -6.75 14.75
CA MET A 1 -2.58 -7.30 13.38
C MET A 1 -4.00 -7.03 12.94
N CYS A 2 -4.19 -6.02 12.07
CA CYS A 2 -5.54 -5.65 11.62
C CYS A 2 -5.87 -6.41 10.34
N ILE A 3 -6.15 -7.72 10.44
CA ILE A 3 -6.56 -8.52 9.28
C ILE A 3 -8.07 -8.40 9.06
N ARG A 4 -8.84 -8.16 10.10
CA ARG A 4 -10.30 -7.98 10.05
C ARG A 4 -10.83 -6.97 11.06
N ASP A 5 -10.13 -6.80 12.19
CA ASP A 5 -10.54 -5.88 13.23
C ASP A 5 -9.64 -4.64 13.22
N ARG A 6 -10.25 -3.49 13.36
CA ARG A 6 -9.52 -2.24 13.51
C ARG A 6 -8.78 -2.29 14.85
N CYS A 7 -7.46 -2.11 14.82
CA CYS A 7 -6.71 -1.93 16.08
C CYS A 7 -7.21 -0.67 16.80
N GLY A 8 -6.91 -0.54 18.09
CA GLY A 8 -7.36 0.61 18.91
C GLY A 8 -7.09 1.96 18.24
N ASP A 9 -5.90 2.17 17.67
CA ASP A 9 -5.55 3.37 16.90
C ASP A 9 -6.48 3.63 15.69
N CYS A 10 -6.88 2.56 14.98
CA CYS A 10 -7.77 2.66 13.83
C CYS A 10 -9.23 2.90 14.23
N LEU A 11 -9.62 2.46 15.44
CA LEU A 11 -10.94 2.75 16.02
C LEU A 11 -11.03 4.20 16.46
N LEU A 12 -9.98 4.70 17.13
CA LEU A 12 -9.94 6.08 17.65
C LEU A 12 -9.70 7.11 16.53
N THR A 13 -9.02 6.73 15.46
CA THR A 13 -8.71 7.63 14.35
C THR A 13 -9.02 6.91 13.03
N PRO A 14 -10.23 7.10 12.46
CA PRO A 14 -10.59 6.50 11.17
C PRO A 14 -9.54 6.79 10.11
N LYS A 15 -9.17 5.76 9.36
CA LYS A 15 -8.22 5.87 8.25
C LYS A 15 -8.99 5.87 6.93
N PRO A 16 -8.47 6.51 5.89
CA PRO A 16 -9.10 6.54 4.57
C PRO A 16 -8.90 5.21 3.81
N LEU A 17 -9.04 4.10 4.51
CA LEU A 17 -9.00 2.72 4.01
C LEU A 17 -10.10 1.93 4.71
N ASP A 18 -10.91 1.21 3.95
CA ASP A 18 -11.97 0.36 4.49
C ASP A 18 -11.39 -0.96 5.03
N ALA A 19 -10.41 -1.50 4.34
CA ALA A 19 -9.70 -2.71 4.74
C ALA A 19 -8.21 -2.66 4.36
N CYS A 20 -7.38 -3.45 5.04
CA CYS A 20 -5.99 -3.66 4.67
C CYS A 20 -5.59 -5.11 4.94
N VAL A 21 -5.05 -5.77 3.93
CA VAL A 21 -4.55 -7.15 4.03
C VAL A 21 -3.04 -7.15 3.81
N ALA A 22 -2.33 -7.86 4.68
CA ALA A 22 -0.90 -8.12 4.55
C ALA A 22 -0.66 -9.64 4.58
N ALA A 23 0.17 -10.15 3.65
CA ALA A 23 0.47 -11.58 3.62
C ALA A 23 1.35 -12.00 4.80
N VAL A 24 2.36 -11.20 5.13
CA VAL A 24 3.35 -11.52 6.17
C VAL A 24 3.74 -10.31 7.01
N GLY A 25 4.39 -10.55 8.16
CA GLY A 25 5.16 -9.54 8.89
C GLY A 25 6.44 -9.15 8.14
N TYR A 26 6.89 -7.89 8.28
CA TYR A 26 8.16 -7.43 7.71
C TYR A 26 9.33 -7.82 8.60
N GLU A 27 9.56 -9.12 8.72
CA GLU A 27 10.62 -9.73 9.52
C GLU A 27 11.34 -10.82 8.70
N TYR A 28 12.40 -11.41 9.25
CA TYR A 28 13.10 -12.52 8.60
C TYR A 28 12.17 -13.73 8.43
N PRO A 29 12.18 -14.40 7.26
CA PRO A 29 13.04 -14.20 6.09
C PRO A 29 12.50 -13.17 5.09
N TRP A 30 11.28 -12.68 5.26
CA TRP A 30 10.55 -11.86 4.27
C TRP A 30 11.19 -10.50 4.04
N SER A 31 11.71 -9.87 5.08
CA SER A 31 12.40 -8.58 4.97
C SER A 31 13.60 -8.65 4.03
N ARG A 32 14.40 -9.74 4.11
CA ARG A 32 15.53 -9.96 3.20
C ARG A 32 15.07 -10.15 1.75
N LEU A 33 14.07 -11.02 1.51
CA LEU A 33 13.55 -11.29 0.18
C LEU A 33 12.94 -10.03 -0.46
N LEU A 34 12.26 -9.21 0.31
CA LEU A 34 11.71 -7.93 -0.15
C LEU A 34 12.79 -6.89 -0.46
N VAL A 35 13.92 -6.90 0.25
CA VAL A 35 15.09 -6.08 -0.10
C VAL A 35 15.68 -6.55 -1.43
N GLU A 36 15.84 -7.85 -1.63
CA GLU A 36 16.31 -8.41 -2.91
C GLU A 36 15.37 -8.05 -4.06
N PHE A 37 14.05 -8.16 -3.84
CA PHE A 37 13.05 -7.76 -4.81
C PHE A 37 13.15 -6.26 -5.16
N LYS A 38 13.40 -5.39 -4.17
CA LYS A 38 13.48 -3.94 -4.37
C LYS A 38 14.75 -3.46 -5.07
N PHE A 39 15.89 -4.04 -4.75
CA PHE A 39 17.19 -3.42 -5.04
C PHE A 39 18.11 -4.27 -5.92
N HIS A 40 17.81 -5.55 -6.13
CA HIS A 40 18.64 -6.42 -6.97
C HIS A 40 18.03 -6.74 -8.34
N ALA A 41 17.09 -5.91 -8.82
CA ALA A 41 16.44 -6.05 -10.12
C ALA A 41 15.93 -7.50 -10.39
N ARG A 42 15.28 -8.12 -9.39
CA ARG A 42 14.73 -9.48 -9.50
C ARG A 42 13.20 -9.46 -9.56
N PRO A 43 12.60 -8.99 -10.67
CA PRO A 43 11.14 -8.97 -10.81
C PRO A 43 10.52 -10.36 -10.77
N GLY A 44 11.30 -11.41 -10.99
CA GLY A 44 10.85 -12.81 -10.91
C GLY A 44 10.24 -13.23 -9.57
N TRP A 45 10.56 -12.53 -8.46
CA TRP A 45 9.91 -12.75 -7.17
C TRP A 45 8.43 -12.34 -7.16
N ALA A 46 8.00 -11.48 -8.08
CA ALA A 46 6.63 -10.97 -8.11
C ALA A 46 5.58 -12.09 -8.21
N GLY A 47 5.83 -13.11 -9.02
CA GLY A 47 4.92 -14.25 -9.15
C GLY A 47 4.79 -15.05 -7.85
N SER A 48 5.91 -15.36 -7.17
CA SER A 48 5.91 -16.08 -5.89
C SER A 48 5.22 -15.26 -4.78
N PHE A 49 5.47 -13.96 -4.72
CA PHE A 49 4.82 -13.07 -3.77
C PHE A 49 3.32 -12.91 -4.06
N ALA A 50 2.92 -12.86 -5.31
CA ALA A 50 1.51 -12.83 -5.69
C ALA A 50 0.80 -14.14 -5.30
N THR A 51 1.45 -15.31 -5.47
CA THR A 51 0.92 -16.59 -5.00
C THR A 51 0.73 -16.59 -3.49
N LEU A 52 1.71 -16.10 -2.73
CA LEU A 52 1.60 -16.00 -1.28
C LEU A 52 0.49 -15.03 -0.85
N LEU A 53 0.35 -13.89 -1.53
CA LEU A 53 -0.76 -12.95 -1.30
C LEU A 53 -2.11 -13.63 -1.56
N ARG A 54 -2.27 -14.35 -2.66
CA ARG A 54 -3.51 -15.05 -3.01
C ARG A 54 -3.89 -16.12 -1.98
N SER A 55 -2.90 -16.80 -1.39
CA SER A 55 -3.14 -17.79 -0.31
C SER A 55 -3.53 -17.14 1.03
N THR A 56 -3.42 -15.80 1.14
CA THR A 56 -3.81 -15.07 2.34
C THR A 56 -5.34 -14.90 2.39
N PRO A 57 -5.99 -15.15 3.52
CA PRO A 57 -7.43 -14.94 3.68
C PRO A 57 -7.86 -13.54 3.21
N TRP A 58 -9.04 -13.45 2.60
CA TRP A 58 -9.66 -12.22 2.10
C TRP A 58 -9.08 -11.59 0.83
N VAL A 59 -7.92 -12.08 0.34
CA VAL A 59 -7.30 -11.55 -0.88
C VAL A 59 -8.15 -11.88 -2.10
N GLU A 60 -8.45 -13.15 -2.35
CA GLU A 60 -9.28 -13.55 -3.50
C GLU A 60 -10.66 -12.87 -3.47
N PRO A 61 -11.43 -12.89 -2.37
CA PRO A 61 -12.70 -12.17 -2.33
C PRO A 61 -12.58 -10.65 -2.55
N ALA A 62 -11.47 -10.04 -2.16
CA ALA A 62 -11.24 -8.62 -2.42
C ALA A 62 -10.93 -8.35 -3.90
N LEU A 63 -10.12 -9.20 -4.53
CA LEU A 63 -9.80 -9.10 -5.96
C LEU A 63 -11.02 -9.38 -6.85
N GLU A 64 -11.85 -10.36 -6.49
CA GLU A 64 -13.09 -10.68 -7.21
C GLU A 64 -14.05 -9.49 -7.22
N ARG A 65 -14.26 -8.87 -6.06
CA ARG A 65 -15.16 -7.71 -5.89
C ARG A 65 -14.60 -6.38 -6.36
N ALA A 66 -13.31 -6.30 -6.63
CA ALA A 66 -12.69 -5.07 -7.12
C ALA A 66 -13.14 -4.74 -8.54
N ASP A 67 -13.40 -3.47 -8.79
CA ASP A 67 -13.59 -2.92 -10.15
C ASP A 67 -12.23 -2.54 -10.74
N LEU A 68 -11.32 -2.01 -9.89
CA LEU A 68 -10.00 -1.53 -10.29
C LEU A 68 -8.93 -2.05 -9.31
N VAL A 69 -7.78 -2.43 -9.86
CA VAL A 69 -6.57 -2.75 -9.10
C VAL A 69 -5.48 -1.77 -9.48
N LEU A 70 -5.08 -0.94 -8.51
CA LEU A 70 -4.15 0.16 -8.70
C LEU A 70 -2.85 -0.13 -7.95
N PRO A 71 -1.70 -0.20 -8.65
CA PRO A 71 -0.41 -0.29 -7.99
C PRO A 71 -0.02 1.07 -7.40
N MET A 72 0.58 1.07 -6.23
CA MET A 72 1.15 2.30 -5.66
C MET A 72 2.25 2.86 -6.58
N PRO A 73 2.13 4.10 -7.06
CA PRO A 73 3.10 4.66 -7.97
C PRO A 73 4.39 5.04 -7.26
N LEU A 74 5.52 4.71 -7.89
CA LEU A 74 6.84 5.17 -7.47
C LEU A 74 7.10 6.59 -7.96
N SER A 75 7.96 7.31 -7.24
CA SER A 75 8.56 8.53 -7.79
C SER A 75 9.50 8.21 -8.93
N VAL A 76 9.70 9.16 -9.83
CA VAL A 76 10.63 9.03 -10.96
C VAL A 76 12.03 8.66 -10.48
N GLN A 77 12.49 9.30 -9.41
CA GLN A 77 13.79 8.99 -8.80
C GLN A 77 13.89 7.53 -8.34
N ARG A 78 12.88 7.03 -7.64
CA ARG A 78 12.86 5.63 -7.16
C ARG A 78 12.74 4.65 -8.32
N LEU A 79 11.96 4.97 -9.34
CA LEU A 79 11.84 4.14 -10.54
C LEU A 79 13.18 4.02 -11.26
N ARG A 80 13.92 5.13 -11.40
CA ARG A 80 15.28 5.12 -11.98
C ARG A 80 16.27 4.30 -11.15
N GLN A 81 16.18 4.38 -9.82
CA GLN A 81 17.07 3.62 -8.92
C GLN A 81 16.78 2.12 -8.91
N ARG A 82 15.51 1.73 -9.03
CA ARG A 82 15.07 0.33 -8.91
C ARG A 82 14.92 -0.39 -10.25
N GLY A 83 14.74 0.38 -11.33
CA GLY A 83 14.51 -0.14 -12.68
C GLY A 83 13.07 -0.58 -12.95
N PHE A 84 12.24 -0.82 -11.91
CA PHE A 84 10.85 -1.23 -12.04
C PHE A 84 10.02 -0.83 -10.81
N ASN A 85 8.70 -0.93 -10.94
CA ASN A 85 7.76 -0.70 -9.85
C ASN A 85 7.29 -2.05 -9.27
N GLN A 86 7.67 -2.33 -8.02
CA GLN A 86 7.35 -3.57 -7.30
C GLN A 86 5.85 -3.80 -7.17
N ALA A 87 5.11 -2.74 -6.83
CA ALA A 87 3.65 -2.82 -6.69
C ALA A 87 2.98 -3.14 -8.04
N LEU A 88 3.50 -2.59 -9.14
CA LEU A 88 3.01 -2.90 -10.49
C LEU A 88 3.26 -4.35 -10.87
N GLU A 89 4.46 -4.88 -10.59
CA GLU A 89 4.76 -6.28 -10.89
C GLU A 89 3.87 -7.23 -10.07
N LEU A 90 3.64 -6.95 -8.78
CA LEU A 90 2.69 -7.71 -7.97
C LEU A 90 1.27 -7.65 -8.56
N ALA A 91 0.79 -6.46 -8.90
CA ALA A 91 -0.56 -6.26 -9.42
C ALA A 91 -0.79 -6.95 -10.76
N ARG A 92 0.23 -7.04 -11.63
CA ARG A 92 0.20 -7.80 -12.89
C ARG A 92 -0.08 -9.28 -12.68
N HIS A 93 0.47 -9.87 -11.62
CA HIS A 93 0.23 -11.26 -11.27
C HIS A 93 -1.06 -11.49 -10.47
N LEU A 94 -1.53 -10.47 -9.73
CA LEU A 94 -2.74 -10.57 -8.92
C LEU A 94 -4.02 -10.43 -9.74
N ALA A 95 -4.12 -9.43 -10.59
CA ALA A 95 -5.36 -9.14 -11.31
C ALA A 95 -5.10 -8.38 -12.63
N PRO A 96 -4.47 -9.02 -13.64
CA PRO A 96 -4.09 -8.35 -14.88
C PRO A 96 -5.26 -7.71 -15.63
N ALA A 97 -6.46 -8.32 -15.57
CA ALA A 97 -7.65 -7.80 -16.25
C ALA A 97 -8.23 -6.52 -15.62
N LYS A 98 -7.96 -6.28 -14.33
CA LYS A 98 -8.47 -5.13 -13.55
C LYS A 98 -7.39 -4.09 -13.29
N LEU A 99 -6.14 -4.37 -13.71
CA LEU A 99 -4.99 -3.53 -13.44
C LEU A 99 -5.04 -2.21 -14.23
N ARG A 100 -4.92 -1.11 -13.51
CA ARG A 100 -4.80 0.23 -14.07
C ARG A 100 -3.66 0.99 -13.38
N ALA A 101 -2.53 1.09 -14.06
CA ALA A 101 -1.35 1.78 -13.53
C ALA A 101 -1.33 3.29 -13.81
N ASP A 102 -2.26 3.76 -14.60
CA ASP A 102 -2.38 5.12 -15.14
C ASP A 102 -3.42 5.99 -14.41
N VAL A 103 -4.17 5.42 -13.46
CA VAL A 103 -5.23 6.12 -12.71
C VAL A 103 -4.67 6.94 -11.56
N LEU A 104 -3.78 6.34 -10.77
CA LEU A 104 -3.16 6.98 -9.61
C LEU A 104 -1.75 7.43 -9.94
N LEU A 105 -1.50 8.71 -9.81
CA LEU A 105 -0.22 9.34 -10.14
C LEU A 105 0.52 9.78 -8.89
N ARG A 106 1.85 9.71 -8.90
CA ARG A 106 2.68 10.35 -7.89
C ARG A 106 3.22 11.67 -8.44
N ILE A 107 2.74 12.77 -7.89
CA ILE A 107 3.03 14.14 -8.38
C ILE A 107 4.15 14.85 -7.60
N ARG A 108 4.57 14.29 -6.45
CA ARG A 108 5.69 14.84 -5.66
C ARG A 108 6.63 13.76 -5.21
N ASP A 109 7.93 14.02 -5.32
CA ASP A 109 8.96 13.22 -4.69
C ASP A 109 9.04 13.58 -3.20
N THR A 110 8.72 12.61 -2.35
CA THR A 110 8.97 12.76 -0.92
C THR A 110 10.27 12.03 -0.57
N PRO A 111 11.28 12.72 -0.02
CA PRO A 111 12.54 12.08 0.35
C PRO A 111 12.29 10.87 1.26
N ALA A 112 13.02 9.79 1.01
CA ALA A 112 13.06 8.64 1.91
C ALA A 112 13.89 9.04 3.14
N GLN A 113 13.30 9.75 4.08
CA GLN A 113 13.98 10.10 5.32
C GLN A 113 13.72 8.99 6.33
N THR A 114 14.72 8.12 6.48
CA THR A 114 14.73 7.04 7.48
C THR A 114 14.69 7.56 8.93
N THR A 115 14.96 8.85 9.13
CA THR A 115 15.07 9.51 10.44
C THR A 115 13.81 10.24 10.91
N LEU A 116 12.76 10.35 10.08
CA LEU A 116 11.55 11.10 10.46
C LEU A 116 10.57 10.29 11.30
N GLY A 117 10.05 10.90 12.36
CA GLY A 117 8.97 10.36 13.17
C GLY A 117 7.65 10.19 12.37
N ARG A 118 6.73 9.35 12.88
CA ARG A 118 5.45 8.98 12.23
C ARG A 118 4.62 10.19 11.79
N ALA A 119 4.45 11.19 12.66
CA ALA A 119 3.65 12.39 12.38
C ALA A 119 4.22 13.23 11.24
N GLN A 120 5.55 13.24 11.09
CA GLN A 120 6.23 13.97 10.05
C GLN A 120 6.16 13.22 8.71
N ARG A 121 6.20 11.88 8.72
CA ARG A 121 5.97 11.04 7.53
C ARG A 121 4.54 11.23 6.99
N LEU A 122 3.54 11.30 7.85
CA LEU A 122 2.14 11.56 7.46
C LEU A 122 1.97 12.95 6.83
N ARG A 123 2.65 13.97 7.34
CA ARG A 123 2.60 15.33 6.77
C ARG A 123 3.32 15.44 5.43
N ASN A 124 4.48 14.77 5.29
CA ASN A 124 5.29 14.83 4.06
C ASN A 124 4.63 14.14 2.86
N VAL A 125 3.73 13.19 3.09
CA VAL A 125 3.06 12.43 2.01
C VAL A 125 1.72 13.06 1.63
N ARG A 126 1.22 14.04 2.40
CA ARG A 126 0.04 14.83 1.98
C ARG A 126 0.33 15.49 0.64
N HIS A 127 -0.60 15.32 -0.31
CA HIS A 127 -0.47 15.84 -1.69
C HIS A 127 0.67 15.21 -2.54
N ALA A 128 1.14 14.01 -2.18
CA ALA A 128 2.11 13.29 -3.01
C ALA A 128 1.45 12.56 -4.19
N PHE A 129 0.15 12.35 -4.11
CA PHE A 129 -0.62 11.61 -5.11
C PHE A 129 -1.74 12.47 -5.70
N ALA A 130 -2.16 12.13 -6.92
CA ALA A 130 -3.33 12.68 -7.58
C ALA A 130 -3.99 11.60 -8.45
N VAL A 131 -5.28 11.74 -8.68
CA VAL A 131 -6.00 10.95 -9.68
C VAL A 131 -5.84 11.64 -11.03
N GLU A 132 -5.54 10.87 -12.07
CA GLU A 132 -5.57 11.36 -13.45
C GLU A 132 -7.01 11.75 -13.82
N PRO A 133 -7.29 13.03 -14.16
CA PRO A 133 -8.65 13.56 -14.29
C PRO A 133 -9.55 12.77 -15.25
N ARG A 134 -9.00 12.26 -16.34
CA ARG A 134 -9.74 11.47 -17.33
C ARG A 134 -10.35 10.17 -16.78
N PHE A 135 -9.83 9.68 -15.63
CA PHE A 135 -10.30 8.46 -15.00
C PHE A 135 -11.19 8.71 -13.78
N ALA A 136 -11.34 9.96 -13.33
CA ALA A 136 -12.19 10.29 -12.19
C ALA A 136 -13.63 9.75 -12.31
N PRO A 137 -14.29 9.77 -13.49
CA PRO A 137 -15.62 9.18 -13.63
C PRO A 137 -15.68 7.67 -13.35
N GLN A 138 -14.60 6.94 -13.60
CA GLN A 138 -14.52 5.49 -13.36
C GLN A 138 -14.36 5.14 -11.87
N LEU A 139 -13.99 6.11 -11.04
CA LEU A 139 -13.83 5.92 -9.61
C LEU A 139 -15.13 6.10 -8.83
N VAL A 140 -16.13 6.76 -9.40
CA VAL A 140 -17.38 7.04 -8.68
C VAL A 140 -18.08 5.73 -8.30
N GLY A 141 -18.18 5.46 -7.00
CA GLY A 141 -18.74 4.25 -6.43
C GLY A 141 -17.87 3.00 -6.57
N ALA A 142 -16.73 3.09 -7.26
CA ALA A 142 -15.87 1.94 -7.54
C ALA A 142 -15.25 1.30 -6.29
N ARG A 143 -15.07 0.00 -6.34
CA ARG A 143 -14.30 -0.78 -5.37
C ARG A 143 -12.86 -0.90 -5.83
N VAL A 144 -11.95 -0.27 -5.13
CA VAL A 144 -10.54 -0.16 -5.50
C VAL A 144 -9.67 -1.03 -4.61
N VAL A 145 -8.78 -1.81 -5.20
CA VAL A 145 -7.67 -2.46 -4.49
C VAL A 145 -6.38 -1.70 -4.77
N LEU A 146 -5.75 -1.17 -3.71
CA LEU A 146 -4.42 -0.55 -3.77
C LEU A 146 -3.36 -1.59 -3.42
N VAL A 147 -2.46 -1.88 -4.34
CA VAL A 147 -1.36 -2.84 -4.15
C VAL A 147 -0.06 -2.12 -3.83
N ASP A 148 0.64 -2.57 -2.78
CA ASP A 148 2.00 -2.11 -2.43
C ASP A 148 2.87 -3.28 -1.98
N ASP A 149 4.18 -3.10 -1.92
CA ASP A 149 5.10 -4.14 -1.47
C ASP A 149 5.19 -4.20 0.07
N VAL A 150 5.38 -3.07 0.74
CA VAL A 150 5.55 -3.00 2.21
C VAL A 150 4.79 -1.81 2.81
N MET A 151 3.93 -2.11 3.76
CA MET A 151 3.30 -1.09 4.60
C MET A 151 4.10 -0.93 5.90
N THR A 152 4.68 0.23 6.11
CA THR A 152 5.29 0.64 7.40
C THR A 152 4.28 1.44 8.23
N SER A 153 4.32 2.77 8.16
CA SER A 153 3.36 3.65 8.84
C SER A 153 1.99 3.74 8.15
N GLY A 154 1.86 3.21 6.94
CA GLY A 154 0.66 3.35 6.10
C GLY A 154 0.51 4.73 5.45
N ALA A 155 1.44 5.66 5.67
CA ALA A 155 1.30 7.04 5.20
C ALA A 155 1.03 7.15 3.69
N SER A 156 1.75 6.38 2.88
CA SER A 156 1.57 6.37 1.42
C SER A 156 0.19 5.83 1.01
N LEU A 157 -0.20 4.67 1.58
CA LEU A 157 -1.52 4.09 1.30
C LEU A 157 -2.64 5.02 1.74
N PHE A 158 -2.55 5.62 2.94
CA PHE A 158 -3.57 6.56 3.43
C PHE A 158 -3.68 7.81 2.57
N SER A 159 -2.55 8.38 2.14
CA SER A 159 -2.57 9.55 1.25
C SER A 159 -3.15 9.22 -0.14
N ALA A 160 -2.79 8.06 -0.70
CA ALA A 160 -3.37 7.59 -1.96
C ALA A 160 -4.87 7.33 -1.82
N SER A 161 -5.29 6.69 -0.72
CA SER A 161 -6.71 6.42 -0.46
C SER A 161 -7.52 7.72 -0.30
N SER A 162 -6.97 8.75 0.36
CA SER A 162 -7.67 10.03 0.49
C SER A 162 -8.01 10.63 -0.87
N VAL A 163 -7.06 10.70 -1.80
CA VAL A 163 -7.33 11.26 -3.13
C VAL A 163 -8.28 10.40 -3.97
N LEU A 164 -8.28 9.08 -3.76
CA LEU A 164 -9.25 8.20 -4.41
C LEU A 164 -10.66 8.36 -3.84
N MET A 165 -10.81 8.52 -2.53
CA MET A 165 -12.10 8.84 -1.89
C MET A 165 -12.62 10.21 -2.35
N GLU A 166 -11.74 11.22 -2.41
CA GLU A 166 -12.08 12.56 -2.93
C GLU A 166 -12.55 12.49 -4.39
N ALA A 167 -12.02 11.54 -5.18
CA ALA A 167 -12.47 11.27 -6.55
C ALA A 167 -13.73 10.40 -6.63
N GLY A 168 -14.33 10.00 -5.49
CA GLY A 168 -15.59 9.28 -5.43
C GLY A 168 -15.50 7.76 -5.29
N ALA A 169 -14.33 7.19 -5.01
CA ALA A 169 -14.21 5.75 -4.76
C ALA A 169 -15.11 5.32 -3.58
N GLY A 170 -15.91 4.26 -3.81
CA GLY A 170 -16.90 3.78 -2.84
C GLY A 170 -16.32 2.84 -1.79
N HIS A 171 -15.21 2.16 -2.10
CA HIS A 171 -14.54 1.25 -1.16
C HIS A 171 -13.06 1.07 -1.54
N ILE A 172 -12.17 1.15 -0.57
CA ILE A 172 -10.74 1.00 -0.82
C ILE A 172 -10.13 -0.06 0.09
N THR A 173 -9.55 -1.09 -0.53
CA THR A 173 -8.78 -2.13 0.17
C THR A 173 -7.30 -1.98 -0.13
N GLY A 174 -6.47 -1.78 0.90
CA GLY A 174 -5.02 -1.90 0.79
C GLY A 174 -4.59 -3.37 0.77
N MET A 175 -3.71 -3.74 -0.13
CA MET A 175 -3.15 -5.09 -0.25
C MET A 175 -1.64 -5.00 -0.33
N VAL A 176 -0.94 -5.54 0.67
CA VAL A 176 0.51 -5.43 0.78
C VAL A 176 1.16 -6.79 1.01
N MET A 177 2.34 -6.99 0.43
CA MET A 177 3.08 -8.23 0.67
C MET A 177 3.51 -8.35 2.13
N ALA A 178 4.04 -7.28 2.71
CA ALA A 178 4.45 -7.29 4.12
C ALA A 178 4.05 -6.04 4.88
N ARG A 179 3.82 -6.21 6.18
CA ARG A 179 3.57 -5.12 7.12
C ARG A 179 4.65 -5.09 8.19
N ALA A 180 5.30 -3.94 8.37
CA ALA A 180 6.17 -3.72 9.53
C ALA A 180 5.30 -3.49 10.77
N ASP A 181 5.49 -4.30 11.79
CA ASP A 181 4.89 -4.06 13.09
C ASP A 181 5.46 -2.76 13.68
N GLN A 182 4.58 -1.93 14.21
CA GLN A 182 5.03 -0.78 14.99
C GLN A 182 5.42 -1.31 16.37
N PRO A 183 6.59 -0.96 16.90
CA PRO A 183 6.87 -1.23 18.31
C PRO A 183 5.70 -0.63 19.10
N ALA A 184 5.10 -1.45 19.98
CA ALA A 184 4.07 -0.99 20.89
C ALA A 184 4.60 0.30 21.54
N ALA A 185 3.80 1.37 21.48
CA ALA A 185 4.11 2.58 22.24
C ALA A 185 4.33 2.09 23.67
N GLN A 186 5.53 2.30 24.21
CA GLN A 186 5.84 1.97 25.59
C GLN A 186 4.78 2.69 26.42
N ALA A 187 3.84 1.92 26.96
CA ALA A 187 2.93 2.42 27.97
C ALA A 187 3.84 2.90 29.10
N GLY A 188 3.91 4.21 29.32
CA GLY A 188 4.69 4.79 30.36
C GLY A 188 4.34 4.11 31.68
N VAL A 189 5.30 3.37 32.24
CA VAL A 189 5.23 2.92 33.61
C VAL A 189 5.32 4.20 34.45
N PRO A 190 4.31 4.56 35.25
CA PRO A 190 4.43 5.68 36.17
C PRO A 190 5.54 5.34 37.16
N ALA A 191 6.55 6.20 37.23
CA ALA A 191 7.55 6.12 38.26
C ALA A 191 6.86 6.25 39.64
N GLN A 192 7.13 5.25 40.50
CA GLN A 192 6.76 5.28 41.91
C GLN A 192 7.75 6.17 42.66
#